data_38df73936611dddba466848cece710f1
#
_entry.id   38df73936611dddba466848cece710f1
#
_cell.length_a   1.000
_cell.length_b   1.000
_cell.length_c   1.000
_cell.angle_alpha   90.00
_cell.angle_beta   90.00
_cell.angle_gamma   90.00
#
_symmetry.space_group_name_H-M   'P 1'
#
loop_
_entity.id
_entity.type
_entity.pdbx_description
1 polymer ?
#
loop_
_entity_poly.entity_id
_entity_poly.type
_entity_poly.pdbx_seq_one_letter_code
_entity_poly.pdbx_strand_id
1 'polypeptide(L)'
;MAKITLDGLAHSYYPNPKTDADFALKELNYEWDDGGAYALLGPSGCGKTTLLNIISGLLVPSKGNILFGSENVTELQPEQRNIAQVFQFPVIYDTMTVRQNLEFPLVNRQVPKNEIDKRVADMIQVLDLEGKADRKARGLTADEKQKISLGRGLVRYDVNAILFDEPLTVIDPHMKWQLRTKLKDLHRQLGHTMIYVTHDQTEALTFADKVVVMYEGEVVQIGTPEELFDEPAHTFVGYFIGSPGMNILSSQVKGKTARIGSHEINLAHDYRALGESAEVGIRPEFVTLSSGKTGMPVQVKSVEDIGRFKIVRASLEGQEVNAVLPEGAPVPADPKVSFDMSRINIYENSHLVRRGA
;
A
#
# COMPACT_ATOMS: atom_id res chain seq x y z
N MET A 1 -18.52 10.47 12.39
CA MET A 1 -17.61 9.84 11.43
C MET A 1 -18.48 9.16 10.39
N ALA A 2 -18.03 8.95 9.19
CA ALA A 2 -18.89 8.49 8.13
C ALA A 2 -18.16 7.50 7.21
N LYS A 3 -18.88 6.45 6.79
CA LYS A 3 -18.49 5.58 5.67
C LYS A 3 -18.24 6.44 4.43
N ILE A 4 -17.17 6.17 3.70
CA ILE A 4 -16.85 6.88 2.45
C ILE A 4 -17.18 5.95 1.28
N THR A 5 -18.07 6.39 0.40
CA THR A 5 -18.46 5.64 -0.80
C THR A 5 -18.00 6.37 -2.06
N LEU A 6 -17.34 5.64 -2.94
CA LEU A 6 -17.01 6.05 -4.30
C LEU A 6 -17.99 5.36 -5.25
N ASP A 7 -18.75 6.13 -5.99
CA ASP A 7 -19.81 5.63 -6.87
C ASP A 7 -19.53 6.05 -8.31
N GLY A 8 -19.06 5.12 -9.14
CA GLY A 8 -18.70 5.33 -10.52
C GLY A 8 -17.61 6.39 -10.73
N LEU A 9 -16.69 6.54 -9.76
CA LEU A 9 -15.71 7.62 -9.73
C LEU A 9 -14.66 7.44 -10.81
N ALA A 10 -14.47 8.46 -11.68
CA ALA A 10 -13.38 8.50 -12.65
C ALA A 10 -12.87 9.93 -12.83
N HIS A 11 -11.58 10.06 -13.18
CA HIS A 11 -11.00 11.36 -13.43
C HIS A 11 -9.96 11.35 -14.54
N SER A 12 -10.10 12.34 -15.44
CA SER A 12 -9.12 12.68 -16.48
C SER A 12 -8.74 14.14 -16.36
N TYR A 13 -7.46 14.43 -16.49
CA TYR A 13 -6.95 15.80 -16.61
C TYR A 13 -7.13 16.37 -18.02
N TYR A 14 -7.54 15.53 -18.99
CA TYR A 14 -7.87 15.97 -20.34
C TYR A 14 -9.34 16.39 -20.40
N PRO A 15 -9.68 17.51 -21.04
CA PRO A 15 -11.06 18.00 -21.13
C PRO A 15 -11.99 17.07 -21.93
N ASN A 16 -11.44 16.27 -22.85
CA ASN A 16 -12.20 15.35 -23.71
C ASN A 16 -11.44 14.00 -23.83
N PRO A 17 -11.45 13.16 -22.77
CA PRO A 17 -10.80 11.86 -22.82
C PRO A 17 -11.49 10.96 -23.86
N LYS A 18 -10.69 10.24 -24.64
CA LYS A 18 -11.17 9.37 -25.74
C LYS A 18 -10.91 7.89 -25.46
N THR A 19 -9.91 7.59 -24.68
CA THR A 19 -9.45 6.24 -24.38
C THR A 19 -9.24 6.06 -22.87
N ASP A 20 -9.19 4.85 -22.39
CA ASP A 20 -8.91 4.55 -20.99
C ASP A 20 -7.54 5.07 -20.55
N ALA A 21 -6.57 5.16 -21.45
CA ALA A 21 -5.25 5.72 -21.19
C ALA A 21 -5.27 7.23 -20.86
N ASP A 22 -6.35 7.93 -21.22
CA ASP A 22 -6.52 9.35 -20.92
C ASP A 22 -6.98 9.60 -19.47
N PHE A 23 -7.37 8.54 -18.75
CA PHE A 23 -7.82 8.62 -17.38
C PHE A 23 -6.69 8.38 -16.38
N ALA A 24 -6.45 9.37 -15.52
CA ALA A 24 -5.56 9.22 -14.36
C ALA A 24 -6.17 8.33 -13.28
N LEU A 25 -7.50 8.27 -13.23
CA LEU A 25 -8.29 7.36 -12.41
C LEU A 25 -9.42 6.82 -13.27
N LYS A 26 -9.39 5.51 -13.57
CA LYS A 26 -10.44 4.81 -14.28
C LYS A 26 -11.63 4.58 -13.36
N GLU A 27 -12.75 4.12 -13.90
CA GLU A 27 -13.97 3.97 -13.11
C GLU A 27 -13.77 3.08 -11.89
N LEU A 28 -14.12 3.63 -10.72
CA LEU A 28 -13.93 3.00 -9.42
C LEU A 28 -15.22 3.04 -8.63
N ASN A 29 -15.63 1.87 -8.13
CA ASN A 29 -16.71 1.69 -7.16
C ASN A 29 -16.13 1.06 -5.91
N TYR A 30 -16.16 1.76 -4.78
CA TYR A 30 -15.64 1.23 -3.53
C TYR A 30 -16.24 1.91 -2.30
N GLU A 31 -16.24 1.17 -1.19
CA GLU A 31 -16.69 1.67 0.10
C GLU A 31 -15.61 1.46 1.16
N TRP A 32 -15.25 2.52 1.87
CA TRP A 32 -14.46 2.47 3.09
C TRP A 32 -15.37 2.50 4.30
N ASP A 33 -15.27 1.49 5.15
CA ASP A 33 -16.01 1.43 6.40
C ASP A 33 -15.56 2.56 7.34
N ASP A 34 -16.47 3.06 8.16
CA ASP A 34 -16.17 4.05 9.19
C ASP A 34 -15.17 3.48 10.22
N GLY A 35 -14.18 4.28 10.60
CA GLY A 35 -13.18 3.92 11.60
C GLY A 35 -12.09 2.96 11.12
N GLY A 36 -12.03 2.59 9.84
CA GLY A 36 -10.99 1.70 9.30
C GLY A 36 -9.69 2.41 8.97
N ALA A 37 -8.57 1.68 9.05
CA ALA A 37 -7.27 2.10 8.52
C ALA A 37 -7.05 1.51 7.12
N TYR A 38 -6.90 2.36 6.12
CA TYR A 38 -6.71 1.98 4.73
C TYR A 38 -5.38 2.52 4.19
N ALA A 39 -4.71 1.75 3.35
CA ALA A 39 -3.57 2.24 2.59
C ALA A 39 -3.84 2.20 1.09
N LEU A 40 -3.53 3.27 0.38
CA LEU A 40 -3.47 3.29 -1.08
C LEU A 40 -2.03 3.03 -1.49
N LEU A 41 -1.78 1.89 -2.12
CA LEU A 41 -0.46 1.40 -2.47
C LEU A 41 -0.34 1.19 -3.98
N GLY A 42 0.78 1.54 -4.57
CA GLY A 42 1.05 1.34 -6.00
C GLY A 42 2.21 2.19 -6.49
N PRO A 43 2.67 1.98 -7.72
CA PRO A 43 3.78 2.75 -8.31
C PRO A 43 3.44 4.24 -8.46
N SER A 44 4.48 5.05 -8.68
CA SER A 44 4.28 6.48 -8.96
C SER A 44 3.44 6.66 -10.23
N GLY A 45 2.50 7.61 -10.20
CA GLY A 45 1.64 7.91 -11.36
C GLY A 45 0.41 7.02 -11.52
N CYS A 46 0.15 6.03 -10.65
CA CYS A 46 -1.03 5.16 -10.77
C CYS A 46 -2.35 5.77 -10.26
N GLY A 47 -2.39 7.07 -9.89
CA GLY A 47 -3.63 7.75 -9.51
C GLY A 47 -3.90 7.92 -8.01
N LYS A 48 -3.01 7.48 -7.10
CA LYS A 48 -3.21 7.56 -5.63
C LYS A 48 -3.49 8.98 -5.13
N THR A 49 -2.60 9.92 -5.43
CA THR A 49 -2.74 11.34 -5.05
C THR A 49 -3.95 11.98 -5.73
N THR A 50 -4.27 11.59 -6.98
CA THR A 50 -5.49 12.02 -7.66
C THR A 50 -6.73 11.61 -6.87
N LEU A 51 -6.82 10.33 -6.47
CA LEU A 51 -7.93 9.82 -5.67
C LEU A 51 -8.00 10.53 -4.30
N LEU A 52 -6.86 10.73 -3.64
CA LEU A 52 -6.82 11.44 -2.36
C LEU A 52 -7.32 12.88 -2.49
N ASN A 53 -6.89 13.61 -3.55
CA ASN A 53 -7.33 14.98 -3.81
C ASN A 53 -8.83 15.06 -4.14
N ILE A 54 -9.38 14.05 -4.79
CA ILE A 54 -10.80 13.95 -5.05
C ILE A 54 -11.57 13.73 -3.73
N ILE A 55 -11.12 12.83 -2.86
CA ILE A 55 -11.75 12.58 -1.54
C ILE A 55 -11.68 13.85 -0.68
N SER A 56 -10.56 14.58 -0.73
CA SER A 56 -10.39 15.80 0.06
C SER A 56 -11.18 17.01 -0.46
N GLY A 57 -11.67 16.98 -1.70
CA GLY A 57 -12.33 18.12 -2.35
C GLY A 57 -11.39 19.13 -2.98
N LEU A 58 -10.08 18.83 -3.03
CA LEU A 58 -9.11 19.64 -3.78
C LEU A 58 -9.26 19.46 -5.29
N LEU A 59 -9.90 18.38 -5.71
CA LEU A 59 -10.14 18.05 -7.10
C LEU A 59 -11.57 17.52 -7.27
N VAL A 60 -12.32 18.07 -8.20
CA VAL A 60 -13.64 17.56 -8.59
C VAL A 60 -13.44 16.43 -9.61
N PRO A 61 -14.03 15.24 -9.42
CA PRO A 61 -13.91 14.15 -10.36
C PRO A 61 -14.56 14.47 -11.71
N SER A 62 -14.09 13.84 -12.79
CA SER A 62 -14.71 14.00 -14.12
C SER A 62 -16.03 13.26 -14.23
N LYS A 63 -16.21 12.18 -13.46
CA LYS A 63 -17.43 11.35 -13.39
C LYS A 63 -17.62 10.79 -12.00
N GLY A 64 -18.87 10.40 -11.69
CA GLY A 64 -19.23 9.71 -10.46
C GLY A 64 -19.37 10.62 -9.26
N ASN A 65 -19.60 10.01 -8.10
CA ASN A 65 -19.91 10.72 -6.86
C ASN A 65 -19.05 10.20 -5.70
N ILE A 66 -18.89 11.08 -4.70
CA ILE A 66 -18.35 10.74 -3.39
C ILE A 66 -19.42 11.02 -2.35
N LEU A 67 -19.67 10.02 -1.49
CA LEU A 67 -20.59 10.17 -0.38
C LEU A 67 -19.85 9.97 0.95
N PHE A 68 -20.18 10.80 1.93
CA PHE A 68 -19.83 10.60 3.34
C PHE A 68 -21.10 10.22 4.09
N GLY A 69 -21.22 8.92 4.44
CA GLY A 69 -22.50 8.36 4.87
C GLY A 69 -23.54 8.44 3.76
N SER A 70 -24.61 9.20 3.99
CA SER A 70 -25.66 9.45 2.98
C SER A 70 -25.52 10.81 2.26
N GLU A 71 -24.53 11.61 2.63
CA GLU A 71 -24.35 12.96 2.09
C GLU A 71 -23.44 12.90 0.85
N ASN A 72 -23.93 13.43 -0.28
CA ASN A 72 -23.09 13.60 -1.48
C ASN A 72 -22.21 14.85 -1.29
N VAL A 73 -20.89 14.62 -1.22
CA VAL A 73 -19.89 15.67 -0.98
C VAL A 73 -19.08 16.03 -2.24
N THR A 74 -19.45 15.52 -3.39
CA THR A 74 -18.68 15.63 -4.65
C THR A 74 -18.29 17.07 -4.98
N GLU A 75 -19.26 17.99 -4.89
CA GLU A 75 -19.06 19.41 -5.22
C GLU A 75 -18.68 20.28 -4.00
N LEU A 76 -18.63 19.68 -2.79
CA LEU A 76 -18.31 20.42 -1.57
C LEU A 76 -16.81 20.76 -1.53
N GLN A 77 -16.50 21.98 -1.09
CA GLN A 77 -15.14 22.43 -0.86
C GLN A 77 -14.50 21.68 0.33
N PRO A 78 -13.15 21.60 0.42
CA PRO A 78 -12.46 20.86 1.49
C PRO A 78 -12.90 21.25 2.92
N GLU A 79 -13.16 22.54 3.16
CA GLU A 79 -13.59 23.05 4.47
C GLU A 79 -14.95 22.48 4.90
N GLN A 80 -15.82 22.19 3.94
CA GLN A 80 -17.18 21.67 4.17
C GLN A 80 -17.18 20.15 4.39
N ARG A 81 -16.16 19.43 3.88
CA ARG A 81 -16.03 17.97 4.01
C ARG A 81 -15.58 17.51 5.39
N ASN A 82 -15.14 18.44 6.23
CA ASN A 82 -14.65 18.16 7.59
C ASN A 82 -13.63 17.04 7.67
N ILE A 83 -12.60 17.10 6.83
CA ILE A 83 -11.46 16.19 6.82
C ILE A 83 -10.19 16.87 7.35
N ALA A 84 -9.19 16.08 7.72
CA ALA A 84 -7.83 16.52 7.92
C ALA A 84 -6.92 15.92 6.84
N GLN A 85 -6.07 16.72 6.21
CA GLN A 85 -5.09 16.23 5.25
C GLN A 85 -3.68 16.58 5.70
N VAL A 86 -2.80 15.58 5.67
CA VAL A 86 -1.36 15.69 5.91
C VAL A 86 -0.65 15.46 4.59
N PHE A 87 0.11 16.45 4.15
CA PHE A 87 0.80 16.43 2.88
C PHE A 87 2.21 15.82 3.00
N GLN A 88 2.77 15.41 1.89
CA GLN A 88 4.13 14.87 1.76
C GLN A 88 5.19 15.84 2.32
N PHE A 89 5.04 17.13 2.03
CA PHE A 89 5.88 18.18 2.59
C PHE A 89 5.18 18.86 3.78
N PRO A 90 5.93 19.22 4.84
CA PRO A 90 5.33 19.79 6.03
C PRO A 90 4.63 21.13 5.76
N VAL A 91 3.34 21.19 6.05
CA VAL A 91 2.54 22.42 5.99
C VAL A 91 2.41 22.99 7.40
N ILE A 92 3.25 23.96 7.74
CA ILE A 92 3.36 24.55 9.08
C ILE A 92 3.53 26.06 9.01
N TYR A 93 3.35 26.73 10.14
CA TYR A 93 3.64 28.15 10.30
C TYR A 93 5.01 28.32 10.98
N ASP A 94 6.03 28.69 10.22
CA ASP A 94 7.41 28.84 10.70
C ASP A 94 7.59 29.90 11.81
N THR A 95 6.70 30.90 11.86
CA THR A 95 6.72 31.97 12.86
C THR A 95 6.08 31.57 14.19
N MET A 96 5.28 30.52 14.20
CA MET A 96 4.62 29.97 15.38
C MET A 96 5.53 28.95 16.09
N THR A 97 5.29 28.75 17.40
CA THR A 97 5.91 27.63 18.14
C THR A 97 5.30 26.31 17.74
N VAL A 98 5.90 25.19 18.18
CA VAL A 98 5.32 23.84 18.02
C VAL A 98 3.91 23.82 18.59
N ARG A 99 3.76 24.25 19.85
CA ARG A 99 2.47 24.35 20.55
C ARG A 99 1.44 25.14 19.74
N GLN A 100 1.79 26.35 19.31
CA GLN A 100 0.88 27.20 18.53
C GLN A 100 0.48 26.59 17.20
N ASN A 101 1.39 25.89 16.52
CA ASN A 101 1.06 25.14 15.30
C ASN A 101 -0.02 24.06 15.55
N LEU A 102 0.08 23.33 16.65
CA LEU A 102 -0.87 22.30 17.04
C LEU A 102 -2.21 22.87 17.54
N GLU A 103 -2.17 24.03 18.24
CA GLU A 103 -3.37 24.74 18.69
C GLU A 103 -4.17 25.33 17.53
N PHE A 104 -3.51 25.77 16.47
CA PHE A 104 -4.09 26.54 15.36
C PHE A 104 -5.38 25.93 14.77
N PRO A 105 -5.42 24.65 14.37
CA PRO A 105 -6.65 24.05 13.82
C PRO A 105 -7.81 23.98 14.82
N LEU A 106 -7.52 23.91 16.13
CA LEU A 106 -8.53 23.86 17.19
C LEU A 106 -9.05 25.24 17.53
N VAL A 107 -8.18 26.24 17.58
CA VAL A 107 -8.57 27.66 17.81
C VAL A 107 -9.49 28.14 16.70
N ASN A 108 -9.18 27.86 15.44
CA ASN A 108 -10.01 28.24 14.30
C ASN A 108 -11.42 27.59 14.35
N ARG A 109 -11.57 26.46 15.06
CA ARG A 109 -12.85 25.76 15.27
C ARG A 109 -13.51 26.14 16.59
N GLN A 110 -12.97 27.12 17.30
CA GLN A 110 -13.53 27.62 18.57
C GLN A 110 -13.65 26.52 19.65
N VAL A 111 -12.73 25.53 19.63
CA VAL A 111 -12.65 24.50 20.68
C VAL A 111 -12.34 25.14 22.02
N PRO A 112 -12.97 24.74 23.15
CA PRO A 112 -12.70 25.30 24.47
C PRO A 112 -11.21 25.18 24.87
N LYS A 113 -10.67 26.22 25.51
CA LYS A 113 -9.24 26.32 25.83
C LYS A 113 -8.71 25.13 26.63
N ASN A 114 -9.45 24.67 27.63
CA ASN A 114 -9.07 23.51 28.45
C ASN A 114 -8.94 22.21 27.62
N GLU A 115 -9.77 22.06 26.60
CA GLU A 115 -9.71 20.95 25.68
C GLU A 115 -8.54 21.06 24.70
N ILE A 116 -8.27 22.27 24.19
CA ILE A 116 -7.09 22.56 23.38
C ILE A 116 -5.82 22.19 24.14
N ASP A 117 -5.69 22.69 25.37
CA ASP A 117 -4.49 22.45 26.20
C ASP A 117 -4.22 20.96 26.41
N LYS A 118 -5.28 20.18 26.68
CA LYS A 118 -5.19 18.73 26.83
C LYS A 118 -4.77 18.04 25.55
N ARG A 119 -5.50 18.24 24.43
CA ARG A 119 -5.22 17.58 23.15
C ARG A 119 -3.84 17.92 22.61
N VAL A 120 -3.40 19.17 22.78
CA VAL A 120 -2.07 19.61 22.34
C VAL A 120 -0.97 19.01 23.20
N ALA A 121 -1.18 18.91 24.53
CA ALA A 121 -0.21 18.27 25.42
C ALA A 121 -0.05 16.78 25.07
N ASP A 122 -1.16 16.06 24.87
CA ASP A 122 -1.17 14.65 24.47
C ASP A 122 -0.43 14.47 23.13
N MET A 123 -0.70 15.34 22.14
CA MET A 123 -0.07 15.27 20.82
C MET A 123 1.43 15.58 20.86
N ILE A 124 1.87 16.56 21.66
CA ILE A 124 3.30 16.86 21.89
C ILE A 124 4.02 15.63 22.42
N GLN A 125 3.43 14.92 23.39
CA GLN A 125 3.99 13.71 23.97
C GLN A 125 4.06 12.57 22.94
N VAL A 126 2.97 12.33 22.22
CA VAL A 126 2.91 11.26 21.19
C VAL A 126 3.99 11.44 20.12
N LEU A 127 4.26 12.68 19.74
CA LEU A 127 5.22 13.01 18.66
C LEU A 127 6.66 13.22 19.16
N ASP A 128 6.94 13.03 20.46
CA ASP A 128 8.25 13.30 21.10
C ASP A 128 8.75 14.73 20.81
N LEU A 129 7.90 15.72 21.11
CA LEU A 129 8.18 17.14 20.90
C LEU A 129 8.22 17.96 22.19
N GLU A 130 8.22 17.31 23.39
CA GLU A 130 8.10 18.00 24.70
C GLU A 130 9.20 19.03 24.91
N GLY A 131 10.45 18.67 24.63
CA GLY A 131 11.60 19.60 24.79
C GLY A 131 11.61 20.75 23.78
N LYS A 132 10.64 20.80 22.85
CA LYS A 132 10.59 21.77 21.74
C LYS A 132 9.26 22.50 21.65
N ALA A 133 8.32 22.23 22.57
CA ALA A 133 6.94 22.72 22.54
C ALA A 133 6.85 24.24 22.33
N ASP A 134 7.74 25.01 22.97
CA ASP A 134 7.74 26.48 22.96
C ASP A 134 8.80 27.07 21.99
N ARG A 135 9.49 26.21 21.21
CA ARG A 135 10.39 26.63 20.13
C ARG A 135 9.64 27.00 18.87
N LYS A 136 10.07 28.03 18.16
CA LYS A 136 9.54 28.38 16.83
C LYS A 136 9.89 27.31 15.81
N ALA A 137 8.93 26.96 14.93
CA ALA A 137 9.08 25.91 13.93
C ALA A 137 10.19 26.20 12.91
N ARG A 138 10.50 27.47 12.63
CA ARG A 138 11.58 27.88 11.72
C ARG A 138 12.94 27.28 12.09
N GLY A 139 13.22 27.08 13.38
CA GLY A 139 14.49 26.54 13.87
C GLY A 139 14.57 25.02 13.99
N LEU A 140 13.59 24.29 13.48
CA LEU A 140 13.48 22.84 13.60
C LEU A 140 13.95 22.11 12.33
N THR A 141 14.33 20.85 12.48
CA THR A 141 14.69 19.96 11.36
C THR A 141 13.48 19.64 10.48
N ALA A 142 13.71 19.14 9.28
CA ALA A 142 12.63 18.72 8.38
C ALA A 142 11.74 17.63 9.01
N ASP A 143 12.36 16.69 9.72
CA ASP A 143 11.71 15.62 10.47
C ASP A 143 10.77 16.13 11.56
N GLU A 144 11.26 17.09 12.38
CA GLU A 144 10.45 17.73 13.41
C GLU A 144 9.30 18.54 12.82
N LYS A 145 9.54 19.23 11.71
CA LYS A 145 8.49 19.94 10.96
C LYS A 145 7.42 18.99 10.45
N GLN A 146 7.81 17.82 9.96
CA GLN A 146 6.85 16.79 9.50
C GLN A 146 6.02 16.23 10.67
N LYS A 147 6.65 16.01 11.85
CA LYS A 147 5.93 15.64 13.06
C LYS A 147 4.88 16.69 13.45
N ILE A 148 5.19 17.98 13.34
CA ILE A 148 4.21 19.06 13.58
C ILE A 148 3.07 18.99 12.55
N SER A 149 3.39 18.78 11.27
CA SER A 149 2.38 18.66 10.21
C SER A 149 1.43 17.49 10.47
N LEU A 150 1.96 16.33 10.88
CA LEU A 150 1.17 15.17 11.33
C LEU A 150 0.27 15.53 12.52
N GLY A 151 0.85 16.15 13.55
CA GLY A 151 0.11 16.55 14.76
C GLY A 151 -1.03 17.51 14.48
N ARG A 152 -0.87 18.44 13.54
CA ARG A 152 -1.94 19.35 13.12
C ARG A 152 -3.16 18.64 12.54
N GLY A 153 -2.95 17.53 11.83
CA GLY A 153 -4.05 16.68 11.34
C GLY A 153 -4.67 15.86 12.48
N LEU A 154 -3.84 15.23 13.29
CA LEU A 154 -4.23 14.26 14.32
C LEU A 154 -4.88 14.89 15.56
N VAL A 155 -4.60 16.15 15.87
CA VAL A 155 -5.17 16.86 17.03
C VAL A 155 -6.66 17.13 16.88
N ARG A 156 -7.22 16.97 15.66
CA ARG A 156 -8.63 17.14 15.34
C ARG A 156 -9.38 15.83 15.58
N TYR A 157 -10.28 15.80 16.56
CA TYR A 157 -11.10 14.63 16.89
C TYR A 157 -12.49 14.63 16.25
N ASP A 158 -12.86 15.70 15.56
CA ASP A 158 -14.16 15.95 14.96
C ASP A 158 -14.17 15.76 13.44
N VAL A 159 -13.23 14.99 12.88
CA VAL A 159 -13.08 14.80 11.44
C VAL A 159 -13.82 13.56 10.92
N ASN A 160 -14.29 13.62 9.69
CA ASN A 160 -14.86 12.48 8.99
C ASN A 160 -13.78 11.47 8.55
N ALA A 161 -12.60 11.98 8.16
CA ALA A 161 -11.43 11.17 7.84
C ALA A 161 -10.13 11.96 8.01
N ILE A 162 -9.02 11.24 8.21
CA ILE A 162 -7.66 11.79 8.15
C ILE A 162 -6.96 11.19 6.93
N LEU A 163 -6.50 12.05 6.05
CA LEU A 163 -5.85 11.68 4.79
C LEU A 163 -4.36 11.96 4.89
N PHE A 164 -3.53 10.99 4.57
CA PHE A 164 -2.08 11.10 4.59
C PHE A 164 -1.53 10.89 3.17
N ASP A 165 -0.87 11.91 2.62
CA ASP A 165 -0.21 11.82 1.31
C ASP A 165 1.29 11.66 1.52
N GLU A 166 1.77 10.43 1.47
CA GLU A 166 3.18 10.04 1.68
C GLU A 166 3.85 10.72 2.91
N PRO A 167 3.22 10.70 4.09
CA PRO A 167 3.57 11.55 5.22
C PRO A 167 4.94 11.27 5.84
N LEU A 168 5.54 10.10 5.54
CA LEU A 168 6.83 9.70 6.11
C LEU A 168 7.99 9.81 5.13
N THR A 169 7.79 10.30 3.91
CA THR A 169 8.83 10.33 2.86
C THR A 169 10.06 11.14 3.28
N VAL A 170 9.88 12.24 3.99
CA VAL A 170 10.98 13.11 4.45
C VAL A 170 11.57 12.70 5.80
N ILE A 171 11.03 11.65 6.44
CA ILE A 171 11.46 11.18 7.76
C ILE A 171 12.64 10.20 7.61
N ASP A 172 13.59 10.28 8.54
CA ASP A 172 14.71 9.34 8.63
C ASP A 172 14.19 7.88 8.72
N PRO A 173 14.77 6.91 7.97
CA PRO A 173 14.31 5.53 7.95
C PRO A 173 14.20 4.87 9.33
N HIS A 174 15.13 5.17 10.25
CA HIS A 174 15.09 4.66 11.62
C HIS A 174 13.88 5.19 12.40
N MET A 175 13.49 6.44 12.16
CA MET A 175 12.35 7.07 12.82
C MET A 175 11.01 6.69 12.18
N LYS A 176 10.99 6.34 10.89
CA LYS A 176 9.75 5.92 10.17
C LYS A 176 9.02 4.81 10.89
N TRP A 177 9.75 3.77 11.32
CA TRP A 177 9.15 2.63 12.01
C TRP A 177 8.46 3.04 13.31
N GLN A 178 9.13 3.84 14.15
CA GLN A 178 8.57 4.31 15.41
C GLN A 178 7.31 5.16 15.20
N LEU A 179 7.39 6.11 14.25
CA LEU A 179 6.28 7.01 13.99
C LEU A 179 5.07 6.29 13.39
N ARG A 180 5.30 5.30 12.51
CA ARG A 180 4.23 4.45 11.97
C ARG A 180 3.53 3.64 13.08
N THR A 181 4.29 3.05 14.01
CA THR A 181 3.72 2.35 15.15
C THR A 181 2.84 3.28 15.98
N LYS A 182 3.32 4.49 16.29
CA LYS A 182 2.54 5.52 17.00
C LYS A 182 1.27 5.92 16.25
N LEU A 183 1.34 6.08 14.92
CA LEU A 183 0.16 6.39 14.11
C LEU A 183 -0.88 5.25 14.16
N LYS A 184 -0.43 3.99 14.13
CA LYS A 184 -1.32 2.83 14.27
C LYS A 184 -1.98 2.77 15.65
N ASP A 185 -1.22 3.06 16.70
CA ASP A 185 -1.74 3.09 18.08
C ASP A 185 -2.74 4.24 18.26
N LEU A 186 -2.46 5.42 17.69
CA LEU A 186 -3.41 6.53 17.66
C LEU A 186 -4.68 6.18 16.89
N HIS A 187 -4.57 5.52 15.75
CA HIS A 187 -5.74 5.04 15.00
C HIS A 187 -6.64 4.17 15.89
N ARG A 188 -6.04 3.19 16.60
CA ARG A 188 -6.78 2.29 17.51
C ARG A 188 -7.45 3.04 18.66
N GLN A 189 -6.82 4.10 19.16
CA GLN A 189 -7.36 4.92 20.27
C GLN A 189 -8.47 5.86 19.80
N LEU A 190 -8.32 6.48 18.64
CA LEU A 190 -9.24 7.51 18.13
C LEU A 190 -10.39 6.91 17.32
N GLY A 191 -10.20 5.77 16.67
CA GLY A 191 -11.20 5.10 15.83
C GLY A 191 -11.61 5.90 14.59
N HIS A 192 -10.75 6.83 14.12
CA HIS A 192 -11.03 7.61 12.92
C HIS A 192 -10.73 6.84 11.65
N THR A 193 -11.52 7.06 10.60
CA THR A 193 -11.16 6.59 9.26
C THR A 193 -9.85 7.26 8.83
N MET A 194 -8.84 6.45 8.53
CA MET A 194 -7.54 6.91 8.09
C MET A 194 -7.22 6.34 6.71
N ILE A 195 -6.88 7.21 5.75
CA ILE A 195 -6.46 6.81 4.40
C ILE A 195 -5.01 7.26 4.21
N TYR A 196 -4.12 6.30 4.04
CA TYR A 196 -2.68 6.48 3.98
C TYR A 196 -2.15 6.17 2.59
N VAL A 197 -1.70 7.17 1.85
CA VAL A 197 -1.06 7.00 0.54
C VAL A 197 0.43 6.77 0.74
N THR A 198 0.98 5.73 0.12
CA THR A 198 2.40 5.45 0.08
C THR A 198 2.78 4.62 -1.15
N HIS A 199 4.06 4.66 -1.52
CA HIS A 199 4.68 3.73 -2.46
C HIS A 199 5.51 2.65 -1.74
N ASP A 200 5.68 2.75 -0.42
CA ASP A 200 6.39 1.78 0.42
C ASP A 200 5.43 0.69 0.90
N GLN A 201 5.63 -0.54 0.39
CA GLN A 201 4.80 -1.69 0.79
C GLN A 201 4.89 -1.98 2.29
N THR A 202 6.05 -1.76 2.94
CA THR A 202 6.21 -2.00 4.37
C THR A 202 5.35 -1.04 5.19
N GLU A 203 5.27 0.23 4.76
CA GLU A 203 4.39 1.21 5.38
C GLU A 203 2.92 0.78 5.26
N ALA A 204 2.48 0.45 4.04
CA ALA A 204 1.10 0.05 3.78
C ALA A 204 0.69 -1.21 4.56
N LEU A 205 1.47 -2.30 4.43
CA LEU A 205 1.16 -3.61 5.02
C LEU A 205 1.22 -3.64 6.55
N THR A 206 1.95 -2.71 7.18
CA THR A 206 2.07 -2.67 8.65
C THR A 206 1.14 -1.66 9.30
N PHE A 207 0.67 -0.65 8.57
CA PHE A 207 -0.25 0.36 9.06
C PHE A 207 -1.72 -0.06 8.88
N ALA A 208 -2.11 -0.46 7.68
CA ALA A 208 -3.50 -0.61 7.28
C ALA A 208 -4.15 -1.92 7.74
N ASP A 209 -5.46 -1.88 7.92
CA ASP A 209 -6.31 -3.06 8.08
C ASP A 209 -6.61 -3.66 6.70
N LYS A 210 -6.81 -2.81 5.69
CA LYS A 210 -6.96 -3.20 4.28
C LYS A 210 -6.09 -2.29 3.40
N VAL A 211 -5.44 -2.89 2.41
CA VAL A 211 -4.63 -2.19 1.42
C VAL A 211 -5.34 -2.22 0.07
N VAL A 212 -5.46 -1.05 -0.53
CA VAL A 212 -5.98 -0.83 -1.89
C VAL A 212 -4.79 -0.74 -2.83
N VAL A 213 -4.57 -1.78 -3.62
CA VAL A 213 -3.48 -1.81 -4.60
C VAL A 213 -3.95 -1.20 -5.91
N MET A 214 -3.27 -0.14 -6.34
CA MET A 214 -3.58 0.60 -7.57
C MET A 214 -2.50 0.39 -8.62
N TYR A 215 -2.94 0.19 -9.87
CA TYR A 215 -2.07 0.03 -11.03
C TYR A 215 -2.74 0.64 -12.27
N GLU A 216 -2.03 1.48 -13.03
CA GLU A 216 -2.50 2.13 -14.27
C GLU A 216 -3.90 2.79 -14.17
N GLY A 217 -4.13 3.50 -13.06
CA GLY A 217 -5.39 4.20 -12.82
C GLY A 217 -6.54 3.32 -12.31
N GLU A 218 -6.30 2.03 -12.09
CA GLU A 218 -7.28 1.06 -11.60
C GLU A 218 -6.96 0.58 -10.18
N VAL A 219 -7.98 0.13 -9.47
CA VAL A 219 -7.83 -0.68 -8.26
C VAL A 219 -7.81 -2.14 -8.67
N VAL A 220 -6.65 -2.78 -8.58
CA VAL A 220 -6.48 -4.18 -9.03
C VAL A 220 -6.79 -5.20 -7.94
N GLN A 221 -6.62 -4.84 -6.67
CA GLN A 221 -7.03 -5.66 -5.53
C GLN A 221 -7.20 -4.83 -4.28
N ILE A 222 -8.13 -5.24 -3.43
CA ILE A 222 -8.29 -4.74 -2.08
C ILE A 222 -8.34 -5.95 -1.14
N GLY A 223 -7.55 -5.91 -0.08
CA GLY A 223 -7.49 -7.01 0.88
C GLY A 223 -6.64 -6.68 2.08
N THR A 224 -6.65 -7.59 3.05
CA THR A 224 -5.72 -7.58 4.17
C THR A 224 -4.29 -7.84 3.66
N PRO A 225 -3.26 -7.48 4.43
CA PRO A 225 -1.87 -7.83 4.07
C PRO A 225 -1.67 -9.31 3.75
N GLU A 226 -2.34 -10.21 4.49
CA GLU A 226 -2.27 -11.66 4.30
C GLU A 226 -2.91 -12.08 2.97
N GLU A 227 -4.11 -11.59 2.65
CA GLU A 227 -4.79 -11.88 1.39
C GLU A 227 -3.99 -11.43 0.17
N LEU A 228 -3.38 -10.23 0.23
CA LEU A 228 -2.52 -9.72 -0.84
C LEU A 228 -1.24 -10.53 -1.02
N PHE A 229 -0.73 -11.14 0.05
CA PHE A 229 0.46 -11.97 -0.01
C PHE A 229 0.13 -13.38 -0.49
N ASP A 230 -0.88 -14.04 0.06
CA ASP A 230 -1.18 -15.44 -0.20
C ASP A 230 -1.96 -15.67 -1.50
N GLU A 231 -2.94 -14.78 -1.81
CA GLU A 231 -3.82 -14.92 -2.97
C GLU A 231 -3.87 -13.61 -3.79
N PRO A 232 -2.75 -13.18 -4.40
CA PRO A 232 -2.75 -12.00 -5.25
C PRO A 232 -3.67 -12.21 -6.45
N ALA A 233 -4.71 -11.36 -6.59
CA ALA A 233 -5.71 -11.47 -7.64
C ALA A 233 -5.17 -11.13 -9.04
N HIS A 234 -4.03 -10.46 -9.11
CA HIS A 234 -3.36 -10.06 -10.34
C HIS A 234 -1.85 -10.30 -10.22
N THR A 235 -1.20 -10.70 -11.31
CA THR A 235 0.26 -10.94 -11.32
C THR A 235 1.05 -9.72 -10.86
N PHE A 236 0.58 -8.51 -11.20
CA PHE A 236 1.16 -7.27 -10.70
C PHE A 236 1.17 -7.22 -9.16
N VAL A 237 0.08 -7.58 -8.49
CA VAL A 237 0.01 -7.60 -7.02
C VAL A 237 1.02 -8.58 -6.44
N GLY A 238 1.10 -9.79 -7.01
CA GLY A 238 2.09 -10.80 -6.60
C GLY A 238 3.53 -10.32 -6.76
N TYR A 239 3.84 -9.65 -7.87
CA TYR A 239 5.16 -9.08 -8.13
C TYR A 239 5.44 -7.87 -7.22
N PHE A 240 4.48 -6.98 -7.02
CA PHE A 240 4.65 -5.73 -6.31
C PHE A 240 4.67 -5.91 -4.78
N ILE A 241 3.94 -6.89 -4.24
CA ILE A 241 3.92 -7.23 -2.82
C ILE A 241 4.96 -8.33 -2.55
N GLY A 242 5.92 -8.03 -1.71
CA GLY A 242 7.04 -8.91 -1.36
C GLY A 242 8.39 -8.39 -1.87
N SER A 243 9.48 -8.85 -1.24
CA SER A 243 10.84 -8.47 -1.63
C SER A 243 11.80 -9.66 -1.38
N PRO A 244 12.13 -10.41 -2.42
CA PRO A 244 11.75 -10.25 -3.82
C PRO A 244 10.25 -10.51 -4.08
N GLY A 245 9.73 -10.01 -5.22
CA GLY A 245 8.36 -10.25 -5.65
C GLY A 245 8.11 -11.71 -6.08
N MET A 246 6.85 -12.06 -6.26
CA MET A 246 6.42 -13.39 -6.72
C MET A 246 7.03 -13.72 -8.08
N ASN A 247 7.55 -14.94 -8.24
CA ASN A 247 7.93 -15.47 -9.55
C ASN A 247 6.68 -15.67 -10.39
N ILE A 248 6.72 -15.19 -11.64
CA ILE A 248 5.66 -15.36 -12.65
C ILE A 248 6.29 -16.11 -13.82
N LEU A 249 5.84 -17.35 -14.05
CA LEU A 249 6.43 -18.24 -15.03
C LEU A 249 5.39 -18.62 -16.08
N SER A 250 5.64 -18.29 -17.34
CA SER A 250 4.80 -18.70 -18.45
C SER A 250 4.68 -20.22 -18.49
N SER A 251 3.48 -20.74 -18.60
CA SER A 251 3.20 -22.16 -18.49
C SER A 251 2.01 -22.59 -19.35
N GLN A 252 1.88 -23.89 -19.54
CA GLN A 252 0.68 -24.52 -20.09
C GLN A 252 0.00 -25.31 -18.95
N VAL A 253 -1.25 -25.01 -18.67
CA VAL A 253 -1.97 -25.65 -17.55
C VAL A 253 -3.10 -26.51 -18.06
N LYS A 254 -3.17 -27.76 -17.56
CA LYS A 254 -4.25 -28.69 -17.87
C LYS A 254 -4.46 -29.69 -16.73
N GLY A 255 -5.66 -29.70 -16.18
CA GLY A 255 -5.96 -30.61 -15.06
C GLY A 255 -5.12 -30.27 -13.83
N LYS A 256 -4.46 -31.26 -13.28
CA LYS A 256 -3.56 -31.14 -12.12
C LYS A 256 -2.10 -30.96 -12.50
N THR A 257 -1.80 -30.50 -13.70
CA THR A 257 -0.42 -30.31 -14.15
C THR A 257 -0.22 -28.96 -14.80
N ALA A 258 0.95 -28.38 -14.60
CA ALA A 258 1.44 -27.22 -15.32
C ALA A 258 2.80 -27.54 -15.96
N ARG A 259 2.99 -27.14 -17.21
CA ARG A 259 4.23 -27.32 -17.96
C ARG A 259 4.94 -25.99 -18.10
N ILE A 260 6.18 -25.93 -17.57
CA ILE A 260 7.08 -24.78 -17.69
C ILE A 260 8.24 -25.20 -18.60
N GLY A 261 8.27 -24.74 -19.85
CA GLY A 261 9.20 -25.23 -20.85
C GLY A 261 9.10 -26.74 -21.07
N SER A 262 10.19 -27.50 -20.80
CA SER A 262 10.23 -28.95 -20.91
C SER A 262 9.80 -29.69 -19.62
N HIS A 263 9.57 -28.98 -18.53
CA HIS A 263 9.31 -29.54 -17.20
C HIS A 263 7.82 -29.53 -16.86
N GLU A 264 7.34 -30.62 -16.29
CA GLU A 264 5.99 -30.76 -15.77
C GLU A 264 5.99 -30.74 -14.24
N ILE A 265 5.10 -29.95 -13.64
CA ILE A 265 4.89 -29.85 -12.20
C ILE A 265 3.47 -30.23 -11.85
N ASN A 266 3.27 -30.88 -10.70
CA ASN A 266 1.94 -31.17 -10.18
C ASN A 266 1.36 -29.94 -9.48
N LEU A 267 0.03 -29.79 -9.61
CA LEU A 267 -0.74 -28.75 -8.95
C LEU A 267 -1.62 -29.38 -7.87
N ALA A 268 -1.85 -28.64 -6.78
CA ALA A 268 -2.72 -29.10 -5.69
C ALA A 268 -4.19 -29.18 -6.11
N HIS A 269 -4.60 -28.38 -7.09
CA HIS A 269 -5.99 -28.27 -7.55
C HIS A 269 -6.12 -28.62 -9.03
N ASP A 270 -7.34 -28.96 -9.45
CA ASP A 270 -7.68 -29.22 -10.84
C ASP A 270 -8.08 -27.90 -11.53
N TYR A 271 -7.57 -27.68 -12.73
CA TYR A 271 -7.87 -26.51 -13.54
C TYR A 271 -8.35 -26.94 -14.93
N ARG A 272 -9.24 -26.17 -15.54
CA ARG A 272 -9.55 -26.34 -16.97
C ARG A 272 -8.27 -26.20 -17.81
N ALA A 273 -8.31 -26.65 -19.05
CA ALA A 273 -7.21 -26.34 -19.97
C ALA A 273 -7.16 -24.83 -20.23
N LEU A 274 -6.04 -24.19 -19.86
CA LEU A 274 -5.81 -22.77 -20.04
C LEU A 274 -4.97 -22.53 -21.30
N GLY A 275 -5.17 -21.36 -21.93
CA GLY A 275 -4.48 -20.96 -23.14
C GLY A 275 -3.00 -20.64 -22.94
N GLU A 276 -2.39 -20.05 -23.99
CA GLU A 276 -0.95 -19.69 -23.99
C GLU A 276 -0.60 -18.56 -23.02
N SER A 277 -1.59 -17.81 -22.54
CA SER A 277 -1.42 -16.76 -21.53
C SER A 277 -1.48 -17.25 -20.08
N ALA A 278 -1.41 -18.57 -19.87
CA ALA A 278 -1.38 -19.15 -18.53
C ALA A 278 0.00 -18.95 -17.88
N GLU A 279 -0.01 -18.60 -16.60
CA GLU A 279 1.19 -18.35 -15.80
C GLU A 279 1.11 -19.05 -14.45
N VAL A 280 2.24 -19.57 -13.99
CA VAL A 280 2.43 -20.07 -12.62
C VAL A 280 3.02 -18.96 -11.78
N GLY A 281 2.32 -18.58 -10.72
CA GLY A 281 2.82 -17.68 -9.68
C GLY A 281 3.28 -18.47 -8.46
N ILE A 282 4.50 -18.23 -8.02
CA ILE A 282 5.07 -18.83 -6.80
C ILE A 282 5.98 -17.85 -6.09
N ARG A 283 5.79 -17.64 -4.79
CA ARG A 283 6.65 -16.75 -4.04
C ARG A 283 8.03 -17.36 -3.81
N PRO A 284 9.11 -16.56 -3.80
CA PRO A 284 10.48 -17.03 -3.61
C PRO A 284 10.69 -17.82 -2.32
N GLU A 285 9.93 -17.52 -1.28
CA GLU A 285 9.96 -18.22 0.02
C GLU A 285 9.47 -19.67 -0.08
N PHE A 286 8.66 -19.99 -1.10
CA PHE A 286 8.09 -21.32 -1.35
C PHE A 286 8.82 -22.08 -2.47
N VAL A 287 9.97 -21.55 -2.91
CA VAL A 287 10.88 -22.18 -3.87
C VAL A 287 12.01 -22.82 -3.10
N THR A 288 12.10 -24.15 -3.16
CA THR A 288 13.21 -24.90 -2.56
C THR A 288 14.33 -25.11 -3.58
N LEU A 289 15.56 -24.76 -3.20
CA LEU A 289 16.76 -25.00 -4.00
C LEU A 289 17.55 -26.18 -3.41
N SER A 290 17.82 -27.21 -4.21
CA SER A 290 18.48 -28.43 -3.77
C SER A 290 19.43 -29.01 -4.84
N SER A 291 20.33 -29.93 -4.45
CA SER A 291 21.17 -30.75 -5.36
C SER A 291 20.60 -32.16 -5.56
N GLY A 292 19.33 -32.40 -5.20
CA GLY A 292 18.68 -33.71 -5.23
C GLY A 292 18.46 -34.28 -6.62
N LYS A 293 17.98 -35.53 -6.69
CA LYS A 293 17.59 -36.19 -7.94
C LYS A 293 16.30 -35.61 -8.54
N THR A 294 15.45 -35.02 -7.70
CA THR A 294 14.18 -34.43 -8.06
C THR A 294 14.30 -32.90 -8.19
N GLY A 295 13.41 -32.28 -8.96
CA GLY A 295 13.39 -30.84 -9.20
C GLY A 295 13.85 -30.47 -10.62
N MET A 296 13.59 -29.23 -10.99
CA MET A 296 13.90 -28.68 -12.31
C MET A 296 15.29 -28.03 -12.26
N PRO A 297 16.22 -28.41 -13.15
CA PRO A 297 17.59 -27.84 -13.16
C PRO A 297 17.49 -26.33 -13.50
N VAL A 298 18.28 -25.53 -12.80
CA VAL A 298 18.36 -24.09 -13.01
C VAL A 298 19.81 -23.62 -13.11
N GLN A 299 20.00 -22.53 -13.84
CA GLN A 299 21.29 -21.85 -13.89
C GLN A 299 21.28 -20.66 -12.94
N VAL A 300 22.08 -20.68 -11.87
CA VAL A 300 22.22 -19.53 -10.95
C VAL A 300 22.88 -18.37 -11.71
N LYS A 301 22.27 -17.20 -11.66
CA LYS A 301 22.78 -15.95 -12.25
C LYS A 301 23.49 -15.09 -11.22
N SER A 302 22.89 -14.93 -10.04
CA SER A 302 23.47 -14.16 -8.92
C SER A 302 22.97 -14.66 -7.58
N VAL A 303 23.75 -14.36 -6.53
CA VAL A 303 23.39 -14.60 -5.14
C VAL A 303 23.60 -13.29 -4.39
N GLU A 304 22.56 -12.78 -3.79
CA GLU A 304 22.57 -11.55 -3.01
C GLU A 304 22.39 -11.91 -1.53
N ASP A 305 23.40 -11.66 -0.71
CA ASP A 305 23.33 -11.89 0.74
C ASP A 305 22.93 -10.58 1.43
N ILE A 306 21.75 -10.58 2.07
CA ILE A 306 21.24 -9.41 2.78
C ILE A 306 21.38 -9.53 4.31
N GLY A 307 22.21 -10.45 4.78
CA GLY A 307 22.55 -10.67 6.18
C GLY A 307 21.61 -11.63 6.91
N ARG A 308 20.30 -11.57 6.70
CA ARG A 308 19.29 -12.45 7.33
C ARG A 308 18.86 -13.62 6.44
N PHE A 309 19.03 -13.50 5.16
CA PHE A 309 18.80 -14.56 4.15
C PHE A 309 19.52 -14.19 2.85
N LYS A 310 19.62 -15.16 1.95
CA LYS A 310 20.17 -14.99 0.61
C LYS A 310 19.07 -15.05 -0.43
N ILE A 311 19.10 -14.14 -1.40
CA ILE A 311 18.26 -14.20 -2.59
C ILE A 311 19.10 -14.83 -3.70
N VAL A 312 18.65 -15.97 -4.19
CA VAL A 312 19.27 -16.65 -5.34
C VAL A 312 18.45 -16.38 -6.57
N ARG A 313 19.03 -15.66 -7.53
CA ARG A 313 18.43 -15.43 -8.84
C ARG A 313 18.93 -16.48 -9.80
N ALA A 314 18.01 -17.23 -10.39
CA ALA A 314 18.32 -18.31 -11.31
C ALA A 314 17.48 -18.20 -12.59
N SER A 315 17.86 -18.98 -13.61
CA SER A 315 17.11 -19.14 -14.85
C SER A 315 16.60 -20.57 -14.97
N LEU A 316 15.30 -20.70 -15.15
CA LEU A 316 14.58 -21.94 -15.47
C LEU A 316 14.04 -21.83 -16.89
N GLU A 317 14.56 -22.62 -17.84
CA GLU A 317 14.13 -22.58 -19.25
C GLU A 317 14.11 -21.16 -19.85
N GLY A 318 15.10 -20.32 -19.48
CA GLY A 318 15.19 -18.93 -19.93
C GLY A 318 14.35 -17.92 -19.13
N GLN A 319 13.47 -18.37 -18.27
CA GLN A 319 12.64 -17.52 -17.39
C GLN A 319 13.36 -17.30 -16.05
N GLU A 320 13.22 -16.12 -15.47
CA GLU A 320 13.79 -15.82 -14.17
C GLU A 320 13.00 -16.48 -13.04
N VAL A 321 13.72 -17.12 -12.12
CA VAL A 321 13.17 -17.67 -10.88
C VAL A 321 14.06 -17.28 -9.70
N ASN A 322 13.42 -16.73 -8.68
CA ASN A 322 14.05 -16.32 -7.44
C ASN A 322 13.73 -17.32 -6.32
N ALA A 323 14.70 -17.63 -5.48
CA ALA A 323 14.54 -18.43 -4.28
C ALA A 323 15.17 -17.72 -3.09
N VAL A 324 14.59 -17.90 -1.91
CA VAL A 324 15.12 -17.38 -0.65
C VAL A 324 15.77 -18.53 0.13
N LEU A 325 17.04 -18.38 0.46
CA LEU A 325 17.77 -19.33 1.31
C LEU A 325 18.03 -18.73 2.69
N PRO A 326 17.94 -19.52 3.77
CA PRO A 326 18.34 -19.08 5.11
C PRO A 326 19.80 -18.61 5.14
N GLU A 327 20.12 -17.73 6.09
CA GLU A 327 21.51 -17.34 6.38
C GLU A 327 22.39 -18.59 6.59
N GLY A 328 23.61 -18.57 6.04
CA GLY A 328 24.55 -19.70 6.16
C GLY A 328 24.26 -20.91 5.26
N ALA A 329 23.08 -21.01 4.64
CA ALA A 329 22.79 -22.09 3.70
C ALA A 329 23.67 -21.98 2.46
N PRO A 330 24.36 -23.09 2.04
CA PRO A 330 25.15 -23.09 0.81
C PRO A 330 24.24 -23.14 -0.42
N VAL A 331 24.65 -22.48 -1.49
CA VAL A 331 24.01 -22.67 -2.80
C VAL A 331 24.50 -24.01 -3.35
N PRO A 332 23.59 -24.93 -3.76
CA PRO A 332 23.98 -26.23 -4.33
C PRO A 332 24.82 -26.10 -5.59
N ALA A 333 25.77 -27.02 -5.80
CA ALA A 333 26.67 -27.04 -7.00
C ALA A 333 25.85 -27.28 -8.30
N ASP A 334 24.92 -28.26 -8.26
CA ASP A 334 24.00 -28.57 -9.36
C ASP A 334 22.55 -28.18 -8.91
N PRO A 335 22.21 -26.89 -8.93
CA PRO A 335 20.98 -26.42 -8.33
C PRO A 335 19.76 -26.84 -9.12
N LYS A 336 18.77 -27.35 -8.40
CA LYS A 336 17.43 -27.64 -8.91
C LYS A 336 16.38 -26.96 -8.05
N VAL A 337 15.35 -26.43 -8.67
CA VAL A 337 14.21 -25.83 -7.97
C VAL A 337 13.04 -26.79 -7.90
N SER A 338 12.35 -26.77 -6.79
CA SER A 338 11.04 -27.36 -6.60
C SER A 338 10.11 -26.38 -5.92
N PHE A 339 8.84 -26.46 -6.23
CA PHE A 339 7.80 -25.54 -5.76
C PHE A 339 6.92 -26.23 -4.73
N ASP A 340 6.53 -25.53 -3.68
CA ASP A 340 5.47 -25.99 -2.79
C ASP A 340 4.13 -25.93 -3.54
N MET A 341 3.58 -27.08 -3.89
CA MET A 341 2.35 -27.22 -4.68
C MET A 341 1.15 -26.54 -4.03
N SER A 342 1.12 -26.45 -2.69
CA SER A 342 0.02 -25.82 -1.95
C SER A 342 0.04 -24.28 -2.06
N ARG A 343 1.17 -23.71 -2.48
CA ARG A 343 1.43 -22.28 -2.58
C ARG A 343 1.51 -21.77 -4.02
N ILE A 344 1.21 -22.63 -4.99
CA ILE A 344 1.15 -22.23 -6.40
C ILE A 344 -0.19 -21.56 -6.68
N ASN A 345 -0.13 -20.38 -7.29
CA ASN A 345 -1.26 -19.68 -7.87
C ASN A 345 -1.19 -19.78 -9.41
N ILE A 346 -2.33 -19.94 -10.05
CA ILE A 346 -2.45 -19.99 -11.51
C ILE A 346 -3.12 -18.73 -12.02
N TYR A 347 -2.54 -18.14 -13.06
CA TYR A 347 -3.05 -16.94 -13.70
C TYR A 347 -3.37 -17.18 -15.17
N GLU A 348 -4.36 -16.47 -15.70
CA GLU A 348 -4.66 -16.36 -17.11
C GLU A 348 -4.91 -14.88 -17.43
N ASN A 349 -4.19 -14.33 -18.41
CA ASN A 349 -4.21 -12.90 -18.73
C ASN A 349 -3.95 -12.03 -17.48
N SER A 350 -2.95 -12.39 -16.70
CA SER A 350 -2.54 -11.73 -15.46
C SER A 350 -3.54 -11.80 -14.30
N HIS A 351 -4.70 -12.45 -14.45
CA HIS A 351 -5.71 -12.57 -13.39
C HIS A 351 -5.71 -13.98 -12.78
N LEU A 352 -5.89 -14.03 -11.46
CA LEU A 352 -5.95 -15.29 -10.70
C LEU A 352 -7.11 -16.16 -11.17
N VAL A 353 -6.80 -17.39 -11.57
CA VAL A 353 -7.80 -18.39 -11.91
C VAL A 353 -8.31 -19.04 -10.63
N ARG A 354 -9.62 -18.94 -10.38
CA ARG A 354 -10.24 -19.55 -9.19
C ARG A 354 -10.15 -21.08 -9.26
N ARG A 355 -9.92 -21.70 -8.11
CA ARG A 355 -9.85 -23.15 -7.93
C ARG A 355 -11.18 -23.78 -8.32
N GLY A 356 -11.16 -24.80 -9.20
CA GLY A 356 -12.38 -25.51 -9.64
C GLY A 356 -13.24 -24.77 -10.68
N ALA A 357 -12.66 -23.77 -11.37
CA ALA A 357 -13.32 -23.08 -12.48
C ALA A 357 -13.00 -23.73 -13.83
#